data_8f7a6d187202c242683e9c634868f3c0
#
_entry.id   8f7a6d187202c242683e9c634868f3c0
#
_cell.length_a   1.000
_cell.length_b   1.000
_cell.length_c   1.000
_cell.angle_alpha   90.00
_cell.angle_beta   90.00
_cell.angle_gamma   90.00
#
_symmetry.space_group_name_H-M   'P 1'
#
loop_
_entity.id
_entity.type
_entity.pdbx_description
1 polymer ?
#
loop_
_entity_poly.entity_id
_entity_poly.type
_entity_poly.pdbx_seq_one_letter_code
_entity_poly.pdbx_strand_id
1 'polypeptide(L)'
;MKLVVMTKSTFFVEEDKILTALFDEGMERLHLYKPQSLPIYTERLLSLIPDHYYKQISIHENFYLNREYGLGGIHLNNQQEEVPQGIKGRVSRTCEDLSLLKEMKKNANYVFLRRVFDEPNNNEKKATFTQQQLEEAADKGWIDKKVYALGGVTTDNIKAAKKLGFGGVVICSDLWNKFDVHNETDYKTLLTHFKKIRNIAD
;
A
#
# COMPACT_ATOMS: atom_id res chain seq x y z
N MET A 1 -3.01 -14.12 1.59
CA MET A 1 -1.83 -13.24 1.37
C MET A 1 -2.04 -11.92 2.11
N LYS A 2 -1.00 -11.07 2.32
CA LYS A 2 -1.20 -9.80 3.01
C LYS A 2 -1.88 -8.77 2.13
N LEU A 3 -2.86 -8.06 2.69
CA LEU A 3 -3.53 -6.94 2.04
C LEU A 3 -3.05 -5.63 2.65
N VAL A 4 -2.60 -4.71 1.81
CA VAL A 4 -2.21 -3.35 2.17
C VAL A 4 -3.14 -2.38 1.47
N VAL A 5 -3.66 -1.41 2.19
CA VAL A 5 -4.37 -0.27 1.61
C VAL A 5 -3.41 0.91 1.56
N MET A 6 -3.32 1.57 0.40
CA MET A 6 -2.60 2.82 0.23
C MET A 6 -3.61 3.96 0.07
N THR A 7 -3.40 5.09 0.76
CA THR A 7 -4.29 6.26 0.64
C THR A 7 -4.26 6.86 -0.77
N LYS A 8 -5.25 7.69 -1.09
CA LYS A 8 -5.12 8.68 -2.18
C LYS A 8 -3.93 9.60 -1.89
N SER A 9 -3.32 10.14 -2.93
CA SER A 9 -2.23 11.12 -2.82
C SER A 9 -2.70 12.47 -2.27
N THR A 10 -3.99 12.78 -2.38
CA THR A 10 -4.63 14.01 -1.89
C THR A 10 -5.46 13.72 -0.65
N PHE A 11 -5.57 14.71 0.24
CA PHE A 11 -6.52 14.66 1.35
C PHE A 11 -7.94 14.94 0.85
N PHE A 12 -8.92 14.41 1.56
CA PHE A 12 -10.33 14.68 1.30
C PHE A 12 -11.15 14.69 2.60
N VAL A 13 -12.35 15.24 2.55
CA VAL A 13 -13.22 15.36 3.71
C VAL A 13 -13.62 13.98 4.23
N GLU A 14 -13.59 13.80 5.57
CA GLU A 14 -13.94 12.54 6.25
C GLU A 14 -12.98 11.36 5.98
N GLU A 15 -11.78 11.62 5.44
CA GLU A 15 -10.79 10.56 5.21
C GLU A 15 -10.47 9.79 6.50
N ASP A 16 -10.36 10.48 7.63
CA ASP A 16 -10.15 9.89 8.97
C ASP A 16 -11.24 8.90 9.36
N LYS A 17 -12.51 9.24 9.12
CA LYS A 17 -13.66 8.38 9.42
C LYS A 17 -13.67 7.13 8.54
N ILE A 18 -13.36 7.29 7.24
CA ILE A 18 -13.30 6.17 6.31
C ILE A 18 -12.14 5.25 6.63
N LEU A 19 -10.96 5.80 6.95
CA LEU A 19 -9.80 5.00 7.36
C LEU A 19 -10.09 4.24 8.66
N THR A 20 -10.73 4.88 9.64
CA THR A 20 -11.15 4.23 10.90
C THR A 20 -12.12 3.08 10.60
N ALA A 21 -13.14 3.32 9.79
CA ALA A 21 -14.09 2.27 9.42
C ALA A 21 -13.43 1.09 8.65
N LEU A 22 -12.43 1.36 7.81
CA LEU A 22 -11.65 0.30 7.16
C LEU A 22 -10.85 -0.52 8.18
N PHE A 23 -10.29 0.12 9.22
CA PHE A 23 -9.63 -0.58 10.31
C PHE A 23 -10.62 -1.45 11.11
N ASP A 24 -11.80 -0.91 11.45
CA ASP A 24 -12.88 -1.64 12.12
C ASP A 24 -13.34 -2.86 11.31
N GLU A 25 -13.29 -2.76 9.97
CA GLU A 25 -13.56 -3.86 9.05
C GLU A 25 -12.35 -4.80 8.82
N GLY A 26 -11.29 -4.66 9.63
CA GLY A 26 -10.15 -5.56 9.64
C GLY A 26 -9.02 -5.22 8.66
N MET A 27 -8.85 -3.94 8.29
CA MET A 27 -7.66 -3.50 7.57
C MET A 27 -6.42 -3.68 8.46
N GLU A 28 -5.50 -4.56 8.06
CA GLU A 28 -4.29 -4.87 8.84
C GLU A 28 -3.15 -3.87 8.61
N ARG A 29 -3.12 -3.22 7.45
CA ARG A 29 -2.03 -2.31 7.06
C ARG A 29 -2.52 -1.17 6.20
N LEU A 30 -2.19 0.03 6.64
CA LEU A 30 -2.37 1.27 5.89
C LEU A 30 -1.00 1.85 5.52
N HIS A 31 -0.83 2.22 4.26
CA HIS A 31 0.25 3.06 3.80
C HIS A 31 -0.27 4.48 3.57
N LEU A 32 0.15 5.39 4.43
CA LEU A 32 -0.21 6.80 4.35
C LEU A 32 0.74 7.50 3.38
N TYR A 33 0.26 7.70 2.15
CA TYR A 33 0.99 8.30 1.04
C TYR A 33 0.37 9.65 0.68
N LYS A 34 1.04 10.74 1.04
CA LYS A 34 0.58 12.13 0.84
C LYS A 34 1.74 12.97 0.29
N PRO A 35 2.19 12.70 -0.95
CA PRO A 35 3.37 13.34 -1.52
C PRO A 35 3.19 14.85 -1.59
N GLN A 36 4.27 15.58 -1.32
CA GLN A 36 4.34 17.05 -1.39
C GLN A 36 3.36 17.79 -0.46
N SER A 37 2.76 17.10 0.51
CA SER A 37 1.90 17.75 1.49
C SER A 37 2.72 18.37 2.64
N LEU A 38 2.19 19.46 3.20
CA LEU A 38 2.76 20.00 4.43
C LEU A 38 2.53 19.04 5.60
N PRO A 39 3.52 18.87 6.48
CA PRO A 39 3.44 17.94 7.61
C PRO A 39 2.18 18.10 8.47
N ILE A 40 1.76 19.34 8.69
CA ILE A 40 0.59 19.66 9.53
C ILE A 40 -0.71 18.95 9.09
N TYR A 41 -0.88 18.71 7.78
CA TYR A 41 -2.08 18.01 7.29
C TYR A 41 -2.01 16.51 7.62
N THR A 42 -0.81 15.92 7.55
CA THR A 42 -0.60 14.52 7.93
C THR A 42 -0.75 14.34 9.44
N GLU A 43 -0.21 15.24 10.24
CA GLU A 43 -0.38 15.27 11.70
C GLU A 43 -1.86 15.37 12.07
N ARG A 44 -2.59 16.28 11.43
CA ARG A 44 -4.03 16.42 11.67
C ARG A 44 -4.78 15.14 11.33
N LEU A 45 -4.50 14.50 10.19
CA LEU A 45 -5.15 13.24 9.84
C LEU A 45 -4.84 12.15 10.87
N LEU A 46 -3.56 12.01 11.28
CA LEU A 46 -3.18 11.04 12.31
C LEU A 46 -3.89 11.30 13.64
N SER A 47 -3.98 12.56 14.09
CA SER A 47 -4.64 12.91 15.36
C SER A 47 -6.15 12.59 15.39
N LEU A 48 -6.79 12.42 14.23
CA LEU A 48 -8.19 12.05 14.11
C LEU A 48 -8.42 10.53 14.04
N ILE A 49 -7.37 9.75 13.76
CA ILE A 49 -7.43 8.28 13.77
C ILE A 49 -7.18 7.78 15.20
N PRO A 50 -7.95 6.81 15.71
CA PRO A 50 -7.70 6.21 17.01
C PRO A 50 -6.28 5.62 17.15
N ASP A 51 -5.60 5.91 18.24
CA ASP A 51 -4.18 5.60 18.46
C ASP A 51 -3.86 4.10 18.46
N HIS A 52 -4.81 3.26 18.84
CA HIS A 52 -4.65 1.81 18.80
C HIS A 52 -4.45 1.24 17.39
N TYR A 53 -4.75 2.03 16.31
CA TYR A 53 -4.47 1.66 14.92
C TYR A 53 -3.07 2.10 14.44
N TYR A 54 -2.36 2.96 15.18
CA TYR A 54 -1.07 3.51 14.74
C TYR A 54 -0.02 2.45 14.38
N LYS A 55 -0.03 1.30 15.08
CA LYS A 55 0.86 0.17 14.76
C LYS A 55 0.59 -0.50 13.40
N GLN A 56 -0.55 -0.20 12.79
CA GLN A 56 -0.93 -0.70 11.48
C GLN A 56 -0.58 0.30 10.36
N ILE A 57 -0.17 1.53 10.69
CA ILE A 57 0.13 2.61 9.75
C ILE A 57 1.62 2.64 9.43
N SER A 58 1.96 2.72 8.15
CA SER A 58 3.29 3.06 7.62
C SER A 58 3.21 4.37 6.86
N ILE A 59 4.19 5.26 7.07
CA ILE A 59 4.21 6.60 6.48
C ILE A 59 5.27 6.70 5.39
N HIS A 60 4.99 7.43 4.31
CA HIS A 60 5.88 7.58 3.15
C HIS A 60 6.71 8.87 3.17
N GLU A 61 6.27 9.87 3.88
CA GLU A 61 6.92 11.18 4.04
C GLU A 61 6.90 11.57 5.52
N ASN A 62 7.64 12.63 5.88
CA ASN A 62 7.65 13.17 7.24
C ASN A 62 7.96 12.12 8.30
N PHE A 63 9.02 11.35 8.10
CA PHE A 63 9.36 10.15 8.89
C PHE A 63 9.50 10.38 10.40
N TYR A 64 9.73 11.61 10.85
CA TYR A 64 9.73 11.95 12.28
C TYR A 64 8.40 11.61 12.97
N LEU A 65 7.27 11.65 12.24
CA LEU A 65 5.95 11.27 12.74
C LEU A 65 5.87 9.79 13.13
N ASN A 66 6.72 8.94 12.55
CA ASN A 66 6.81 7.54 12.99
C ASN A 66 7.16 7.43 14.49
N ARG A 67 8.06 8.29 14.96
CA ARG A 67 8.44 8.30 16.38
C ARG A 67 7.41 9.01 17.24
N GLU A 68 6.92 10.15 16.81
CA GLU A 68 5.99 10.98 17.57
C GLU A 68 4.66 10.29 17.84
N TYR A 69 4.11 9.64 16.83
CA TYR A 69 2.84 8.91 16.93
C TYR A 69 3.02 7.40 17.22
N GLY A 70 4.25 6.92 17.25
CA GLY A 70 4.53 5.50 17.46
C GLY A 70 3.97 4.61 16.34
N LEU A 71 4.03 5.06 15.08
CA LEU A 71 3.49 4.35 13.93
C LEU A 71 4.17 2.99 13.71
N GLY A 72 3.52 2.13 12.95
CA GLY A 72 3.97 0.76 12.69
C GLY A 72 5.18 0.64 11.76
N GLY A 73 5.51 1.68 10.99
CA GLY A 73 6.67 1.68 10.10
C GLY A 73 6.77 2.88 9.18
N ILE A 74 7.74 2.79 8.29
CA ILE A 74 7.97 3.75 7.21
C ILE A 74 8.06 3.04 5.87
N HIS A 75 7.85 3.79 4.79
CA HIS A 75 8.07 3.33 3.44
C HIS A 75 9.00 4.27 2.70
N LEU A 76 10.07 3.74 2.12
CA LEU A 76 11.04 4.47 1.34
C LEU A 76 10.68 4.36 -0.14
N ASN A 77 10.41 5.50 -0.78
CA ASN A 77 9.86 5.56 -2.13
C ASN A 77 10.90 5.29 -3.22
N ASN A 78 12.20 5.40 -2.90
CA ASN A 78 13.27 5.11 -3.82
C ASN A 78 14.32 4.17 -3.23
N GLN A 79 15.14 3.60 -4.12
CA GLN A 79 16.13 2.57 -3.77
C GLN A 79 17.30 3.11 -2.96
N GLN A 80 17.67 4.38 -3.16
CA GLN A 80 18.86 5.01 -2.58
C GLN A 80 18.55 5.74 -1.26
N GLU A 81 17.26 5.82 -0.89
CA GLU A 81 16.86 6.48 0.33
C GLU A 81 17.31 5.71 1.56
N GLU A 82 18.07 6.35 2.44
CA GLU A 82 18.53 5.74 3.67
C GLU A 82 17.43 5.75 4.75
N VAL A 83 17.45 4.74 5.62
CA VAL A 83 16.54 4.70 6.76
C VAL A 83 16.98 5.77 7.77
N PRO A 84 16.12 6.74 8.09
CA PRO A 84 16.46 7.77 9.06
C PRO A 84 16.75 7.18 10.44
N GLN A 85 17.65 7.81 11.20
CA GLN A 85 17.99 7.35 12.54
C GLN A 85 16.79 7.37 13.48
N GLY A 86 16.71 6.37 14.34
CA GLY A 86 15.68 6.27 15.38
C GLY A 86 14.31 5.80 14.90
N ILE A 87 14.18 5.35 13.65
CA ILE A 87 12.96 4.72 13.15
C ILE A 87 12.71 3.41 13.89
N LYS A 88 11.46 3.23 14.31
CA LYS A 88 10.97 2.00 14.94
C LYS A 88 9.92 1.34 14.06
N GLY A 89 9.87 0.02 14.09
CA GLY A 89 8.88 -0.75 13.35
C GLY A 89 9.37 -1.22 11.97
N ARG A 90 8.44 -1.40 11.05
CA ARG A 90 8.72 -1.95 9.73
C ARG A 90 9.32 -0.91 8.79
N VAL A 91 10.29 -1.36 8.00
CA VAL A 91 10.80 -0.60 6.87
C VAL A 91 10.39 -1.33 5.60
N SER A 92 9.76 -0.64 4.68
CA SER A 92 9.42 -1.15 3.35
C SER A 92 9.94 -0.22 2.27
N ARG A 93 10.06 -0.73 1.04
CA ARG A 93 10.62 0.01 -0.10
C ARG A 93 9.83 -0.25 -1.37
N THR A 94 9.85 0.70 -2.31
CA THR A 94 9.39 0.46 -3.68
C THR A 94 10.56 0.02 -4.55
N CYS A 95 10.31 -0.97 -5.41
CA CYS A 95 11.22 -1.50 -6.41
C CYS A 95 10.56 -1.45 -7.78
N GLU A 96 11.27 -0.97 -8.78
CA GLU A 96 10.80 -0.89 -10.19
C GLU A 96 11.66 -1.76 -11.13
N ASP A 97 12.57 -2.57 -10.57
CA ASP A 97 13.47 -3.46 -11.31
C ASP A 97 13.49 -4.85 -10.66
N LEU A 98 13.14 -5.88 -11.42
CA LEU A 98 13.12 -7.27 -10.94
C LEU A 98 14.50 -7.75 -10.46
N SER A 99 15.58 -7.33 -11.10
CA SER A 99 16.94 -7.74 -10.76
C SER A 99 17.39 -7.26 -9.38
N LEU A 100 16.83 -6.16 -8.91
CA LEU A 100 17.15 -5.54 -7.63
C LEU A 100 16.35 -6.09 -6.44
N LEU A 101 15.29 -6.86 -6.69
CA LEU A 101 14.41 -7.39 -5.64
C LEU A 101 15.19 -8.18 -4.57
N LYS A 102 16.15 -9.01 -5.01
CA LYS A 102 16.95 -9.83 -4.10
C LYS A 102 17.76 -8.99 -3.10
N GLU A 103 18.33 -7.89 -3.58
CA GLU A 103 19.11 -6.99 -2.75
C GLU A 103 18.22 -6.16 -1.83
N MET A 104 17.15 -5.58 -2.37
CA MET A 104 16.25 -4.73 -1.60
C MET A 104 15.55 -5.47 -0.45
N LYS A 105 15.26 -6.76 -0.62
CA LYS A 105 14.68 -7.60 0.43
C LYS A 105 15.60 -7.81 1.65
N LYS A 106 16.91 -7.61 1.53
CA LYS A 106 17.86 -7.75 2.65
C LYS A 106 17.64 -6.64 3.69
N ASN A 107 17.35 -5.43 3.22
CA ASN A 107 17.24 -4.22 4.04
C ASN A 107 15.80 -3.71 4.19
N ALA A 108 14.81 -4.60 3.97
CA ALA A 108 13.40 -4.28 4.11
C ALA A 108 12.61 -5.45 4.70
N ASN A 109 11.56 -5.14 5.44
CA ASN A 109 10.61 -6.14 5.91
C ASN A 109 9.77 -6.69 4.76
N TYR A 110 9.44 -5.83 3.79
CA TYR A 110 8.82 -6.18 2.51
C TYR A 110 9.09 -5.09 1.46
N VAL A 111 8.92 -5.46 0.20
CA VAL A 111 9.18 -4.60 -0.96
C VAL A 111 7.93 -4.54 -1.82
N PHE A 112 7.53 -3.34 -2.26
CA PHE A 112 6.51 -3.15 -3.28
C PHE A 112 7.16 -3.24 -4.67
N LEU A 113 6.78 -4.21 -5.49
CA LEU A 113 7.15 -4.24 -6.90
C LEU A 113 6.14 -3.43 -7.70
N ARG A 114 6.59 -2.39 -8.39
CA ARG A 114 5.76 -1.44 -9.13
C ARG A 114 6.18 -1.39 -10.60
N ARG A 115 5.30 -1.37 -11.57
CA ARG A 115 3.86 -1.65 -11.62
C ARG A 115 3.66 -3.05 -12.15
N VAL A 116 2.91 -3.86 -11.39
CA VAL A 116 2.72 -5.28 -11.75
C VAL A 116 1.61 -5.46 -12.80
N PHE A 117 0.52 -4.68 -12.70
CA PHE A 117 -0.62 -4.76 -13.61
C PHE A 117 -0.92 -3.40 -14.25
N ASP A 118 -1.66 -3.43 -15.37
CA ASP A 118 -2.22 -2.25 -15.99
C ASP A 118 -3.24 -1.58 -15.06
N GLU A 119 -3.18 -0.26 -14.96
CA GLU A 119 -4.16 0.50 -14.18
C GLU A 119 -5.50 0.56 -14.94
N PRO A 120 -6.60 0.06 -14.36
CA PRO A 120 -7.90 0.16 -15.00
C PRO A 120 -8.28 1.62 -15.27
N ASN A 121 -8.78 1.89 -16.45
CA ASN A 121 -9.22 3.23 -16.88
C ASN A 121 -8.11 4.29 -16.96
N ASN A 122 -6.85 3.90 -16.97
CA ASN A 122 -5.72 4.81 -17.18
C ASN A 122 -4.69 4.20 -18.13
N ASN A 123 -4.83 4.49 -19.43
CA ASN A 123 -3.95 3.95 -20.47
C ASN A 123 -2.49 4.42 -20.38
N GLU A 124 -2.19 5.45 -19.61
CA GLU A 124 -0.82 5.94 -19.39
C GLU A 124 -0.07 5.13 -18.33
N LYS A 125 -0.82 4.44 -17.45
CA LYS A 125 -0.25 3.65 -16.35
C LYS A 125 -0.27 2.15 -16.67
N LYS A 126 0.56 1.76 -17.62
CA LYS A 126 0.74 0.36 -18.01
C LYS A 126 1.63 -0.43 -17.02
N ALA A 127 1.48 -1.75 -17.02
CA ALA A 127 2.40 -2.64 -16.36
C ALA A 127 3.83 -2.43 -16.86
N THR A 128 4.79 -2.47 -15.94
CA THR A 128 6.22 -2.33 -16.28
C THR A 128 6.79 -3.64 -16.78
N PHE A 129 6.20 -4.77 -16.35
CA PHE A 129 6.70 -6.12 -16.61
C PHE A 129 5.69 -6.91 -17.42
N THR A 130 6.17 -7.74 -18.32
CA THR A 130 5.35 -8.74 -19.01
C THR A 130 5.04 -9.89 -18.05
N GLN A 131 3.99 -10.66 -18.37
CA GLN A 131 3.63 -11.87 -17.61
C GLN A 131 4.81 -12.85 -17.57
N GLN A 132 5.50 -13.07 -18.70
CA GLN A 132 6.67 -13.94 -18.78
C GLN A 132 7.80 -13.48 -17.82
N GLN A 133 8.10 -12.18 -17.78
CA GLN A 133 9.13 -11.63 -16.88
C GLN A 133 8.78 -11.88 -15.41
N LEU A 134 7.50 -11.75 -15.04
CA LEU A 134 7.04 -12.01 -13.67
C LEU A 134 7.15 -13.50 -13.32
N GLU A 135 6.78 -14.40 -14.25
CA GLU A 135 6.90 -15.85 -14.08
C GLU A 135 8.38 -16.26 -13.91
N GLU A 136 9.27 -15.77 -14.77
CA GLU A 136 10.71 -16.01 -14.65
C GLU A 136 11.29 -15.48 -13.31
N ALA A 137 10.82 -14.32 -12.84
CA ALA A 137 11.23 -13.76 -11.56
C ALA A 137 10.72 -14.59 -10.38
N ALA A 138 9.52 -15.16 -10.49
CA ALA A 138 8.97 -16.08 -9.51
C ALA A 138 9.78 -17.39 -9.46
N ASP A 139 10.07 -17.99 -10.62
CA ASP A 139 10.87 -19.23 -10.73
C ASP A 139 12.30 -19.05 -10.17
N LYS A 140 12.89 -17.85 -10.34
CA LYS A 140 14.19 -17.48 -9.75
C LYS A 140 14.12 -17.19 -8.24
N GLY A 141 12.93 -17.23 -7.62
CA GLY A 141 12.71 -16.89 -6.23
C GLY A 141 12.92 -15.38 -5.92
N TRP A 142 12.86 -14.53 -6.94
CA TRP A 142 12.92 -13.08 -6.75
C TRP A 142 11.61 -12.54 -6.20
N ILE A 143 10.48 -13.07 -6.68
CA ILE A 143 9.15 -12.85 -6.12
C ILE A 143 8.92 -13.90 -5.03
N ASP A 144 8.62 -13.46 -3.81
CA ASP A 144 8.37 -14.32 -2.65
C ASP A 144 7.44 -13.63 -1.63
N LYS A 145 7.34 -14.21 -0.43
CA LYS A 145 6.50 -13.70 0.66
C LYS A 145 6.85 -12.27 1.13
N LYS A 146 8.00 -11.74 0.78
CA LYS A 146 8.42 -10.36 1.07
C LYS A 146 8.12 -9.38 -0.06
N VAL A 147 7.66 -9.84 -1.22
CA VAL A 147 7.35 -8.98 -2.36
C VAL A 147 5.84 -8.81 -2.49
N TYR A 148 5.38 -7.58 -2.56
CA TYR A 148 3.97 -7.23 -2.66
C TYR A 148 3.72 -6.53 -3.99
N ALA A 149 2.66 -6.93 -4.70
CA ALA A 149 2.31 -6.35 -5.98
C ALA A 149 1.67 -4.97 -5.80
N LEU A 150 2.22 -3.95 -6.45
CA LEU A 150 1.71 -2.58 -6.50
C LEU A 150 1.47 -2.14 -7.94
N GLY A 151 0.35 -1.44 -8.15
CA GLY A 151 -0.07 -0.88 -9.44
C GLY A 151 -1.02 -1.79 -10.18
N GLY A 152 -2.19 -1.25 -10.53
CA GLY A 152 -3.25 -1.94 -11.25
C GLY A 152 -3.88 -3.12 -10.53
N VAL A 153 -3.69 -3.26 -9.22
CA VAL A 153 -4.26 -4.37 -8.45
C VAL A 153 -5.76 -4.16 -8.27
N THR A 154 -6.54 -5.16 -8.67
CA THR A 154 -8.00 -5.20 -8.58
C THR A 154 -8.49 -6.55 -8.06
N THR A 155 -9.78 -6.67 -7.75
CA THR A 155 -10.39 -7.96 -7.39
C THR A 155 -10.13 -9.07 -8.42
N ASP A 156 -9.94 -8.73 -9.69
CA ASP A 156 -9.84 -9.70 -10.78
C ASP A 156 -8.44 -10.31 -10.90
N ASN A 157 -7.40 -9.58 -10.45
CA ASN A 157 -6.01 -10.02 -10.60
C ASN A 157 -5.29 -10.40 -9.31
N ILE A 158 -5.91 -10.26 -8.12
CA ILE A 158 -5.35 -10.72 -6.84
C ILE A 158 -4.97 -12.21 -6.88
N LYS A 159 -5.81 -13.05 -7.50
CA LYS A 159 -5.52 -14.48 -7.64
C LYS A 159 -4.29 -14.74 -8.53
N ALA A 160 -4.09 -13.94 -9.57
CA ALA A 160 -2.90 -14.01 -10.40
C ALA A 160 -1.63 -13.62 -9.61
N ALA A 161 -1.69 -12.55 -8.81
CA ALA A 161 -0.59 -12.19 -7.91
C ALA A 161 -0.27 -13.32 -6.91
N LYS A 162 -1.30 -13.96 -6.33
CA LYS A 162 -1.13 -15.10 -5.43
C LYS A 162 -0.45 -16.27 -6.12
N LYS A 163 -0.84 -16.59 -7.36
CA LYS A 163 -0.25 -17.66 -8.18
C LYS A 163 1.22 -17.40 -8.53
N LEU A 164 1.60 -16.14 -8.76
CA LEU A 164 2.99 -15.73 -8.98
C LEU A 164 3.86 -15.75 -7.71
N GLY A 165 3.30 -16.06 -6.54
CA GLY A 165 4.04 -16.17 -5.28
C GLY A 165 4.23 -14.86 -4.52
N PHE A 166 3.55 -13.77 -4.91
CA PHE A 166 3.56 -12.54 -4.12
C PHE A 166 3.06 -12.78 -2.69
N GLY A 167 3.76 -12.21 -1.71
CA GLY A 167 3.38 -12.28 -0.30
C GLY A 167 2.23 -11.36 0.07
N GLY A 168 1.98 -10.33 -0.75
CA GLY A 168 0.91 -9.37 -0.55
C GLY A 168 0.54 -8.61 -1.81
N VAL A 169 -0.55 -7.84 -1.69
CA VAL A 169 -1.02 -6.89 -2.69
C VAL A 169 -1.29 -5.54 -2.05
N VAL A 170 -1.09 -4.47 -2.83
CA VAL A 170 -1.37 -3.10 -2.42
C VAL A 170 -2.53 -2.56 -3.24
N ILE A 171 -3.64 -2.28 -2.56
CA ILE A 171 -4.85 -1.72 -3.16
C ILE A 171 -4.83 -0.20 -2.98
N CYS A 172 -5.09 0.52 -4.06
CA CYS A 172 -5.27 1.97 -4.06
C CYS A 172 -6.49 2.34 -4.92
N SER A 173 -6.32 2.58 -6.22
CA SER A 173 -7.35 3.08 -7.12
C SER A 173 -8.60 2.20 -7.18
N ASP A 174 -8.48 0.88 -7.17
CA ASP A 174 -9.63 -0.04 -7.18
C ASP A 174 -10.56 0.15 -5.97
N LEU A 175 -10.00 0.52 -4.81
CA LEU A 175 -10.78 0.85 -3.62
C LEU A 175 -11.33 2.27 -3.71
N TRP A 176 -10.46 3.26 -3.95
CA TRP A 176 -10.83 4.67 -3.86
C TRP A 176 -11.70 5.15 -5.01
N ASN A 177 -11.71 4.48 -6.16
CA ASN A 177 -12.64 4.76 -7.26
C ASN A 177 -14.09 4.34 -6.94
N LYS A 178 -14.33 3.66 -5.80
CA LYS A 178 -15.67 3.36 -5.27
C LYS A 178 -16.19 4.44 -4.33
N PHE A 179 -15.47 5.55 -4.19
CA PHE A 179 -15.80 6.62 -3.27
C PHE A 179 -15.82 7.97 -3.96
N ASP A 180 -16.97 8.63 -3.88
CA ASP A 180 -17.18 10.05 -4.21
C ASP A 180 -17.56 10.81 -2.94
N VAL A 181 -16.79 11.83 -2.59
CA VAL A 181 -16.99 12.65 -1.39
C VAL A 181 -18.38 13.31 -1.31
N HIS A 182 -19.07 13.47 -2.45
CA HIS A 182 -20.39 14.06 -2.55
C HIS A 182 -21.55 13.06 -2.44
N ASN A 183 -21.24 11.78 -2.25
CA ASN A 183 -22.22 10.70 -2.23
C ASN A 183 -22.04 9.78 -1.02
N GLU A 184 -22.86 9.94 0.02
CA GLU A 184 -22.80 9.10 1.23
C GLU A 184 -22.98 7.59 0.96
N THR A 185 -23.66 7.24 -0.12
CA THR A 185 -23.84 5.83 -0.52
C THR A 185 -22.51 5.19 -0.88
N ASP A 186 -21.57 5.94 -1.42
CA ASP A 186 -20.26 5.43 -1.84
C ASP A 186 -19.39 5.00 -0.66
N TYR A 187 -19.57 5.59 0.52
CA TYR A 187 -18.91 5.15 1.74
C TYR A 187 -19.25 3.69 2.08
N LYS A 188 -20.52 3.31 2.03
CA LYS A 188 -20.97 1.92 2.25
C LYS A 188 -20.50 0.99 1.13
N THR A 189 -20.53 1.49 -0.10
CA THR A 189 -20.03 0.78 -1.29
C THR A 189 -18.54 0.49 -1.15
N LEU A 190 -17.75 1.48 -0.72
CA LEU A 190 -16.32 1.34 -0.47
C LEU A 190 -16.03 0.25 0.58
N LEU A 191 -16.72 0.26 1.71
CA LEU A 191 -16.55 -0.77 2.76
C LEU A 191 -16.94 -2.16 2.26
N THR A 192 -18.04 -2.27 1.52
CA THR A 192 -18.47 -3.54 0.92
C THR A 192 -17.43 -4.06 -0.06
N HIS A 193 -16.86 -3.17 -0.88
CA HIS A 193 -15.80 -3.53 -1.82
C HIS A 193 -14.51 -3.95 -1.10
N PHE A 194 -14.14 -3.26 -0.03
CA PHE A 194 -13.00 -3.66 0.80
C PHE A 194 -13.16 -5.06 1.38
N LYS A 195 -14.34 -5.39 1.92
CA LYS A 195 -14.65 -6.75 2.41
C LYS A 195 -14.47 -7.80 1.30
N LYS A 196 -14.94 -7.50 0.09
CA LYS A 196 -14.77 -8.39 -1.07
C LYS A 196 -13.27 -8.60 -1.39
N ILE A 197 -12.50 -7.51 -1.45
CA ILE A 197 -11.04 -7.57 -1.69
C ILE A 197 -10.37 -8.44 -0.63
N ARG A 198 -10.65 -8.20 0.65
CA ARG A 198 -10.08 -8.94 1.77
C ARG A 198 -10.36 -10.44 1.66
N ASN A 199 -11.62 -10.82 1.41
CA ASN A 199 -12.00 -12.24 1.26
C ASN A 199 -11.29 -12.93 0.08
N ILE A 200 -10.92 -12.20 -0.98
CA ILE A 200 -10.17 -12.76 -2.11
C ILE A 200 -8.68 -12.90 -1.76
N ALA A 201 -8.15 -11.99 -0.95
CA ALA A 201 -6.75 -12.00 -0.52
C ALA A 201 -6.47 -13.09 0.54
N ASP A 202 -7.40 -13.41 1.38
CA ASP A 202 -7.34 -14.53 2.36
C ASP A 202 -7.25 -15.88 1.66
#